data_d733ff559f40d913266ac07c00052b9b
#
_entry.id   d733ff559f40d913266ac07c00052b9b
#
_cell.length_a   1.000
_cell.length_b   1.000
_cell.length_c   1.000
_cell.angle_alpha   90.00
_cell.angle_beta   90.00
_cell.angle_gamma   90.00
#
_symmetry.space_group_name_H-M   'P 1'
#
loop_
_entity.id
_entity.type
_entity.pdbx_description
1 polymer ?
#
loop_
_entity_poly.entity_id
_entity_poly.type
_entity_poly.pdbx_seq_one_letter_code
_entity_poly.pdbx_strand_id
1 'polypeptide(L)'
;MSSQHPPLVRTRLSIMMFLEFFVWGSWGLAIFGYANSTLKFSGSQIGWLGAVTAIGAIVSLMIGPIADRLFPAQRVLGALHVLGGVCLLLAGQQTSFIGMMTMMMLNGLAFMPTLALANSVAFRHIPDPARFPRIAVMGTIGWILANLSTDILLGGAVKPNFLFQAGIGGIILGIYCWTLPNTAPTDTQTGGSSFGTNVRKLLKDPLLMTFVVCVFIASVPACGYFFTLIVPMLQQRGYPSPVALTTLNQFAEIVFMFTMPWFVAKLGLRRVVLIGMLAWAVRYLFFACPEFSMALIGLILHGFCYSFFYVGSYMYVDSKVPEDLKSTAQSLLTFLLVGVGWFLGSKFGGFMMEQNAPPVPSMASLGGMEDDTRPLPPWDDPNASTSVWRYLDLSGTVNALLKGEPQQTAAATDEAKDLGAAVDANSDGKITDAEIAAIGDEGVTIAGVEYSREDISAIFKGIYFLDTGDETPGAEMSLTRDQWLKAQSCDWGPIWLWPSAGLFAILVVFAIGTREKPRPEDAASEDAEDTGDQPEAPSEQ
;
A
#
# COMPACT_ATOMS: atom_id res chain seq x y z
N MET A 1 2.58 29.06 -32.55
CA MET A 1 3.28 28.44 -31.39
C MET A 1 3.48 29.54 -30.36
N SER A 2 2.69 29.53 -29.26
CA SER A 2 2.81 30.54 -28.22
C SER A 2 4.11 30.28 -27.45
N SER A 3 4.98 31.27 -27.42
CA SER A 3 6.22 31.29 -26.65
C SER A 3 5.89 31.36 -25.12
N GLN A 4 5.46 30.25 -24.56
CA GLN A 4 5.35 30.18 -23.10
C GLN A 4 6.77 30.07 -22.53
N HIS A 5 7.09 30.93 -21.57
CA HIS A 5 8.39 30.93 -20.91
C HIS A 5 8.68 29.54 -20.29
N PRO A 6 9.83 28.92 -20.53
CA PRO A 6 10.18 27.58 -20.05
C PRO A 6 9.94 27.35 -18.54
N PRO A 7 10.16 28.34 -17.64
CA PRO A 7 9.88 28.18 -16.22
C PRO A 7 8.39 27.98 -15.90
N LEU A 8 7.48 28.68 -16.60
CA LEU A 8 6.04 28.59 -16.36
C LEU A 8 5.48 27.22 -16.75
N VAL A 9 5.95 26.63 -17.85
CA VAL A 9 5.56 25.28 -18.28
C VAL A 9 5.98 24.25 -17.21
N ARG A 10 7.24 24.34 -16.75
CA ARG A 10 7.74 23.44 -15.71
C ARG A 10 6.90 23.51 -14.42
N THR A 11 6.56 24.73 -13.96
CA THR A 11 5.73 24.93 -12.78
C THR A 11 4.36 24.29 -12.96
N ARG A 12 3.73 24.46 -14.12
CA ARG A 12 2.42 23.84 -14.42
C ARG A 12 2.48 22.31 -14.39
N LEU A 13 3.52 21.71 -14.96
CA LEU A 13 3.72 20.27 -14.94
C LEU A 13 4.01 19.75 -13.53
N SER A 14 4.74 20.52 -12.72
CA SER A 14 5.01 20.18 -11.32
C SER A 14 3.72 20.20 -10.47
N ILE A 15 2.85 21.19 -10.67
CA ILE A 15 1.54 21.25 -9.98
C ILE A 15 0.64 20.08 -10.43
N MET A 16 0.63 19.77 -11.73
CA MET A 16 -0.10 18.61 -12.26
C MET A 16 0.34 17.31 -11.56
N MET A 17 1.66 17.04 -11.51
CA MET A 17 2.18 15.84 -10.83
C MET A 17 1.87 15.82 -9.33
N PHE A 18 1.96 16.97 -8.68
CA PHE A 18 1.59 17.09 -7.27
C PHE A 18 0.12 16.70 -7.06
N LEU A 19 -0.80 17.28 -7.83
CA LEU A 19 -2.24 17.02 -7.69
C LEU A 19 -2.60 15.58 -8.09
N GLU A 20 -1.97 15.02 -9.13
CA GLU A 20 -2.16 13.64 -9.58
C GLU A 20 -1.95 12.65 -8.42
N PHE A 21 -0.80 12.74 -7.75
CA PHE A 21 -0.45 11.86 -6.67
C PHE A 21 -1.09 12.26 -5.33
N PHE A 22 -1.46 13.52 -5.15
CA PHE A 22 -2.27 13.94 -4.01
C PHE A 22 -3.65 13.29 -4.05
N VAL A 23 -4.29 13.26 -5.21
CA VAL A 23 -5.58 12.56 -5.40
C VAL A 23 -5.43 11.07 -5.07
N TRP A 24 -4.42 10.40 -5.64
CA TRP A 24 -4.22 8.98 -5.40
C TRP A 24 -3.85 8.68 -3.95
N GLY A 25 -2.92 9.43 -3.37
CA GLY A 25 -2.50 9.30 -1.98
C GLY A 25 -3.65 9.49 -0.99
N SER A 26 -4.61 10.37 -1.31
CA SER A 26 -5.77 10.59 -0.44
C SER A 26 -6.60 9.33 -0.23
N TRP A 27 -6.85 8.52 -1.25
CA TRP A 27 -7.72 7.34 -1.14
C TRP A 27 -6.99 5.99 -1.19
N GLY A 28 -5.80 5.95 -1.81
CA GLY A 28 -5.15 4.72 -2.24
C GLY A 28 -4.85 3.69 -1.14
N LEU A 29 -4.59 4.15 0.09
CA LEU A 29 -4.37 3.30 1.26
C LEU A 29 -5.52 3.42 2.28
N ALA A 30 -6.05 4.62 2.47
CA ALA A 30 -7.07 4.91 3.47
C ALA A 30 -8.38 4.14 3.23
N ILE A 31 -8.73 3.85 1.97
CA ILE A 31 -9.96 3.13 1.60
C ILE A 31 -10.03 1.74 2.26
N PHE A 32 -8.90 1.04 2.41
CA PHE A 32 -8.87 -0.30 3.00
C PHE A 32 -9.09 -0.26 4.51
N GLY A 33 -8.51 0.73 5.18
CA GLY A 33 -8.77 0.99 6.58
C GLY A 33 -10.23 1.32 6.84
N TYR A 34 -10.81 2.23 6.06
CA TYR A 34 -12.22 2.62 6.14
C TYR A 34 -13.17 1.45 5.87
N ALA A 35 -12.90 0.68 4.81
CA ALA A 35 -13.68 -0.49 4.46
C ALA A 35 -13.67 -1.56 5.58
N ASN A 36 -12.52 -1.74 6.24
CA ASN A 36 -12.39 -2.72 7.32
C ASN A 36 -12.98 -2.21 8.64
N SER A 37 -12.55 -1.03 9.10
CA SER A 37 -12.88 -0.54 10.44
C SER A 37 -14.29 0.01 10.55
N THR A 38 -14.76 0.74 9.54
CA THR A 38 -16.05 1.47 9.57
C THR A 38 -17.13 0.74 8.80
N LEU A 39 -16.87 0.36 7.55
CA LEU A 39 -17.87 -0.32 6.73
C LEU A 39 -17.99 -1.82 7.03
N LYS A 40 -17.09 -2.38 7.84
CA LYS A 40 -17.06 -3.80 8.23
C LYS A 40 -17.10 -4.77 7.05
N PHE A 41 -16.48 -4.39 5.94
CA PHE A 41 -16.39 -5.26 4.78
C PHE A 41 -15.52 -6.49 5.07
N SER A 42 -15.95 -7.64 4.57
CA SER A 42 -15.21 -8.89 4.71
C SER A 42 -13.85 -8.83 4.00
N GLY A 43 -12.93 -9.71 4.38
CA GLY A 43 -11.63 -9.83 3.72
C GLY A 43 -11.76 -9.99 2.21
N SER A 44 -12.72 -10.80 1.74
CA SER A 44 -13.02 -10.99 0.31
C SER A 44 -13.45 -9.69 -0.36
N GLN A 45 -14.32 -8.90 0.28
CA GLN A 45 -14.80 -7.60 -0.21
C GLN A 45 -13.65 -6.59 -0.30
N ILE A 46 -12.79 -6.52 0.72
CA ILE A 46 -11.59 -5.68 0.74
C ILE A 46 -10.62 -6.09 -0.37
N GLY A 47 -10.44 -7.38 -0.61
CA GLY A 47 -9.64 -7.88 -1.74
C GLY A 47 -10.19 -7.45 -3.11
N TRP A 48 -11.51 -7.35 -3.28
CA TRP A 48 -12.12 -6.81 -4.50
C TRP A 48 -11.89 -5.31 -4.65
N LEU A 49 -11.98 -4.53 -3.56
CA LEU A 49 -11.62 -3.11 -3.61
C LEU A 49 -10.17 -2.89 -4.03
N GLY A 50 -9.23 -3.73 -3.53
CA GLY A 50 -7.83 -3.68 -3.96
C GLY A 50 -7.63 -4.02 -5.43
N ALA A 51 -8.46 -4.91 -5.98
CA ALA A 51 -8.42 -5.30 -7.38
C ALA A 51 -8.85 -4.19 -8.36
N VAL A 52 -9.56 -3.16 -7.90
CA VAL A 52 -10.01 -2.01 -8.72
C VAL A 52 -8.84 -1.34 -9.43
N THR A 53 -7.76 -1.07 -8.69
CA THR A 53 -6.53 -0.46 -9.23
C THR A 53 -5.95 -1.30 -10.38
N ALA A 54 -5.86 -2.61 -10.18
CA ALA A 54 -5.33 -3.54 -11.17
C ALA A 54 -6.21 -3.62 -12.43
N ILE A 55 -7.52 -3.71 -12.26
CA ILE A 55 -8.48 -3.75 -13.37
C ILE A 55 -8.38 -2.44 -14.18
N GLY A 56 -8.36 -1.29 -13.50
CA GLY A 56 -8.15 0.01 -14.13
C GLY A 56 -6.83 0.09 -14.90
N ALA A 57 -5.73 -0.43 -14.33
CA ALA A 57 -4.43 -0.46 -14.98
C ALA A 57 -4.42 -1.36 -16.25
N ILE A 58 -5.04 -2.55 -16.19
CA ILE A 58 -5.16 -3.44 -17.34
C ILE A 58 -5.95 -2.77 -18.47
N VAL A 59 -7.09 -2.18 -18.14
CA VAL A 59 -7.95 -1.48 -19.11
C VAL A 59 -7.24 -0.25 -19.70
N SER A 60 -6.46 0.44 -18.88
CA SER A 60 -5.68 1.62 -19.31
C SER A 60 -4.66 1.28 -20.42
N LEU A 61 -4.05 0.10 -20.38
CA LEU A 61 -3.13 -0.36 -21.43
C LEU A 61 -3.82 -0.54 -22.79
N MET A 62 -5.13 -0.82 -22.79
CA MET A 62 -5.93 -0.97 -23.99
C MET A 62 -6.48 0.37 -24.50
N ILE A 63 -6.94 1.22 -23.59
CA ILE A 63 -7.64 2.47 -23.91
C ILE A 63 -6.66 3.63 -24.16
N GLY A 64 -5.54 3.67 -23.44
CA GLY A 64 -4.56 4.76 -23.51
C GLY A 64 -4.12 5.08 -24.95
N PRO A 65 -3.66 4.12 -25.76
CA PRO A 65 -3.26 4.35 -27.15
C PRO A 65 -4.40 4.86 -28.05
N ILE A 66 -5.66 4.53 -27.74
CA ILE A 66 -6.83 5.00 -28.49
C ILE A 66 -7.11 6.46 -28.14
N ALA A 67 -7.08 6.80 -26.85
CA ALA A 67 -7.31 8.16 -26.38
C ALA A 67 -6.24 9.13 -26.91
N ASP A 68 -4.99 8.73 -26.91
CA ASP A 68 -3.84 9.51 -27.42
C ASP A 68 -3.94 9.84 -28.93
N ARG A 69 -4.68 9.05 -29.69
CA ARG A 69 -4.90 9.28 -31.14
C ARG A 69 -6.04 10.22 -31.45
N LEU A 70 -7.07 10.25 -30.60
CA LEU A 70 -8.34 10.93 -30.91
C LEU A 70 -8.39 12.34 -30.33
N PHE A 71 -7.80 12.56 -29.15
CA PHE A 71 -7.94 13.80 -28.41
C PHE A 71 -6.61 14.30 -27.85
N PRO A 72 -6.47 15.62 -27.64
CA PRO A 72 -5.32 16.17 -26.92
C PRO A 72 -5.20 15.59 -25.51
N ALA A 73 -4.02 15.04 -25.17
CA ALA A 73 -3.80 14.27 -23.94
C ALA A 73 -4.19 15.03 -22.67
N GLN A 74 -3.92 16.34 -22.58
CA GLN A 74 -4.29 17.15 -21.41
C GLN A 74 -5.81 17.31 -21.25
N ARG A 75 -6.61 17.23 -22.33
CA ARG A 75 -8.06 17.31 -22.25
C ARG A 75 -8.66 15.98 -21.76
N VAL A 76 -8.12 14.87 -22.25
CA VAL A 76 -8.51 13.52 -21.78
C VAL A 76 -8.17 13.39 -20.29
N LEU A 77 -6.94 13.79 -19.91
CA LEU A 77 -6.51 13.83 -18.51
C LEU A 77 -7.51 14.62 -17.64
N GLY A 78 -7.89 15.82 -18.08
CA GLY A 78 -8.84 16.67 -17.36
C GLY A 78 -10.22 16.04 -17.22
N ALA A 79 -10.77 15.49 -18.31
CA ALA A 79 -12.09 14.86 -18.30
C ALA A 79 -12.14 13.62 -17.39
N LEU A 80 -11.10 12.78 -17.42
CA LEU A 80 -11.00 11.59 -16.58
C LEU A 80 -10.86 11.95 -15.10
N HIS A 81 -10.13 13.01 -14.75
CA HIS A 81 -10.05 13.49 -13.37
C HIS A 81 -11.37 14.08 -12.85
N VAL A 82 -12.12 14.80 -13.67
CA VAL A 82 -13.45 15.27 -13.27
C VAL A 82 -14.38 14.07 -13.05
N LEU A 83 -14.40 13.10 -13.97
CA LEU A 83 -15.21 11.89 -13.82
C LEU A 83 -14.84 11.10 -12.57
N GLY A 84 -13.55 10.79 -12.40
CA GLY A 84 -13.03 10.08 -11.22
C GLY A 84 -13.32 10.85 -9.93
N GLY A 85 -13.13 12.17 -9.94
CA GLY A 85 -13.44 13.03 -8.79
C GLY A 85 -14.90 12.98 -8.36
N VAL A 86 -15.84 13.03 -9.32
CA VAL A 86 -17.28 12.85 -9.04
C VAL A 86 -17.54 11.46 -8.46
N CYS A 87 -16.95 10.40 -9.03
CA CYS A 87 -17.09 9.04 -8.51
C CYS A 87 -16.60 8.93 -7.07
N LEU A 88 -15.48 9.58 -6.71
CA LEU A 88 -14.95 9.59 -5.34
C LEU A 88 -15.86 10.34 -4.35
N LEU A 89 -16.46 11.49 -4.77
CA LEU A 89 -17.45 12.18 -3.95
C LEU A 89 -18.68 11.31 -3.69
N LEU A 90 -19.14 10.56 -4.69
CA LEU A 90 -20.26 9.64 -4.57
C LEU A 90 -19.88 8.40 -3.75
N ALA A 91 -18.64 7.91 -3.87
CA ALA A 91 -18.11 6.81 -3.05
C ALA A 91 -18.12 7.18 -1.56
N GLY A 92 -17.77 8.42 -1.19
CA GLY A 92 -17.84 8.90 0.18
C GLY A 92 -19.22 8.89 0.83
N GLN A 93 -20.27 8.68 0.04
CA GLN A 93 -21.66 8.59 0.51
C GLN A 93 -22.18 7.14 0.56
N GLN A 94 -21.35 6.16 0.14
CA GLN A 94 -21.76 4.77 0.09
C GLN A 94 -21.40 4.05 1.39
N THR A 95 -22.37 3.30 1.91
CA THR A 95 -22.16 2.38 3.04
C THR A 95 -22.23 0.91 2.60
N SER A 96 -22.92 0.61 1.51
CA SER A 96 -23.01 -0.76 0.98
C SER A 96 -21.79 -1.12 0.12
N PHE A 97 -21.40 -2.40 0.15
CA PHE A 97 -20.29 -2.90 -0.67
C PHE A 97 -20.50 -2.68 -2.16
N ILE A 98 -21.71 -2.96 -2.66
CA ILE A 98 -22.03 -2.82 -4.10
C ILE A 98 -21.91 -1.36 -4.54
N GLY A 99 -22.47 -0.43 -3.75
CA GLY A 99 -22.38 1.01 -4.03
C GLY A 99 -20.93 1.50 -4.03
N MET A 100 -20.18 1.18 -2.97
CA MET A 100 -18.75 1.52 -2.86
C MET A 100 -17.94 0.92 -4.02
N MET A 101 -18.12 -0.38 -4.29
CA MET A 101 -17.39 -1.09 -5.35
C MET A 101 -17.67 -0.51 -6.72
N THR A 102 -18.93 -0.15 -7.01
CA THR A 102 -19.31 0.47 -8.29
C THR A 102 -18.62 1.82 -8.48
N MET A 103 -18.69 2.70 -7.48
CA MET A 103 -18.07 4.03 -7.57
C MET A 103 -16.54 3.94 -7.64
N MET A 104 -15.93 3.06 -6.86
CA MET A 104 -14.48 2.84 -6.89
C MET A 104 -14.03 2.20 -8.22
N MET A 105 -14.82 1.30 -8.80
CA MET A 105 -14.51 0.72 -10.12
C MET A 105 -14.56 1.79 -11.21
N LEU A 106 -15.58 2.63 -11.23
CA LEU A 106 -15.67 3.75 -12.19
C LEU A 106 -14.51 4.73 -12.00
N ASN A 107 -14.15 5.04 -10.74
CA ASN A 107 -12.98 5.83 -10.45
C ASN A 107 -11.68 5.14 -10.93
N GLY A 108 -11.49 3.85 -10.67
CA GLY A 108 -10.30 3.11 -11.11
C GLY A 108 -10.13 3.10 -12.64
N LEU A 109 -11.23 2.91 -13.37
CA LEU A 109 -11.24 2.97 -14.83
C LEU A 109 -10.93 4.38 -15.37
N ALA A 110 -11.36 5.42 -14.66
CA ALA A 110 -11.06 6.80 -15.03
C ALA A 110 -9.63 7.19 -14.60
N PHE A 111 -9.20 6.84 -13.39
CA PHE A 111 -7.95 7.30 -12.79
C PHE A 111 -6.70 6.59 -13.34
N MET A 112 -6.72 5.26 -13.51
CA MET A 112 -5.48 4.54 -13.91
C MET A 112 -4.88 4.99 -15.24
N PRO A 113 -5.66 5.34 -16.30
CA PRO A 113 -5.11 5.91 -17.51
C PRO A 113 -4.43 7.27 -17.30
N THR A 114 -4.83 8.06 -16.30
CA THR A 114 -4.29 9.40 -16.08
C THR A 114 -2.81 9.38 -15.71
N LEU A 115 -2.33 8.34 -15.04
CA LEU A 115 -0.92 8.18 -14.68
C LEU A 115 0.00 8.16 -15.93
N ALA A 116 -0.41 7.43 -16.96
CA ALA A 116 0.32 7.38 -18.22
C ALA A 116 0.20 8.68 -19.01
N LEU A 117 -1.01 9.29 -19.03
CA LEU A 117 -1.27 10.56 -19.70
C LEU A 117 -0.49 11.71 -19.06
N ALA A 118 -0.44 11.80 -17.73
CA ALA A 118 0.31 12.82 -17.02
C ALA A 118 1.81 12.75 -17.35
N ASN A 119 2.39 11.54 -17.39
CA ASN A 119 3.76 11.33 -17.83
C ASN A 119 3.96 11.73 -19.28
N SER A 120 3.05 11.34 -20.18
CA SER A 120 3.10 11.72 -21.61
C SER A 120 3.07 13.23 -21.80
N VAL A 121 2.15 13.93 -21.11
CA VAL A 121 2.08 15.41 -21.14
C VAL A 121 3.39 16.02 -20.62
N ALA A 122 3.95 15.48 -19.54
CA ALA A 122 5.22 15.98 -19.00
C ALA A 122 6.37 15.80 -20.01
N PHE A 123 6.59 14.59 -20.51
CA PHE A 123 7.70 14.29 -21.42
C PHE A 123 7.66 15.09 -22.73
N ARG A 124 6.47 15.36 -23.27
CA ARG A 124 6.33 16.14 -24.52
C ARG A 124 6.65 17.63 -24.37
N HIS A 125 6.67 18.15 -23.13
CA HIS A 125 6.88 19.57 -22.86
C HIS A 125 8.16 19.87 -22.07
N ILE A 126 8.96 18.84 -21.75
CA ILE A 126 10.27 19.00 -21.12
C ILE A 126 11.33 18.94 -22.22
N PRO A 127 12.18 19.99 -22.38
CA PRO A 127 13.22 19.98 -23.39
C PRO A 127 14.28 18.89 -23.23
N ASP A 128 14.50 18.46 -21.98
CA ASP A 128 15.52 17.48 -21.59
C ASP A 128 14.90 16.45 -20.62
N PRO A 129 14.76 15.18 -21.05
CA PRO A 129 14.22 14.11 -20.20
C PRO A 129 14.94 13.95 -18.85
N ALA A 130 16.22 14.32 -18.74
CA ALA A 130 16.98 14.28 -17.49
C ALA A 130 16.42 15.23 -16.41
N ARG A 131 15.56 16.17 -16.80
CA ARG A 131 14.87 17.09 -15.87
C ARG A 131 13.55 16.54 -15.32
N PHE A 132 13.04 15.44 -15.87
CA PHE A 132 11.78 14.82 -15.43
C PHE A 132 11.76 14.48 -13.94
N PRO A 133 12.83 13.93 -13.30
CA PRO A 133 12.82 13.62 -11.87
C PRO A 133 12.47 14.81 -10.97
N ARG A 134 12.83 16.05 -11.37
CA ARG A 134 12.48 17.26 -10.61
C ARG A 134 10.99 17.61 -10.64
N ILE A 135 10.27 17.10 -11.61
CA ILE A 135 8.81 17.24 -11.73
C ILE A 135 8.14 16.08 -11.03
N ALA A 136 8.63 14.86 -11.22
CA ALA A 136 8.11 13.64 -10.64
C ALA A 136 8.15 13.65 -9.10
N VAL A 137 9.19 14.24 -8.48
CA VAL A 137 9.29 14.37 -7.01
C VAL A 137 8.13 15.15 -6.40
N MET A 138 7.50 16.06 -7.16
CA MET A 138 6.31 16.76 -6.70
C MET A 138 5.13 15.81 -6.49
N GLY A 139 5.07 14.71 -7.25
CA GLY A 139 4.11 13.63 -7.01
C GLY A 139 4.33 12.96 -5.66
N THR A 140 5.56 12.61 -5.32
CA THR A 140 5.88 12.03 -4.00
C THR A 140 5.48 12.98 -2.85
N ILE A 141 5.74 14.27 -3.01
CA ILE A 141 5.32 15.30 -2.05
C ILE A 141 3.78 15.33 -1.94
N GLY A 142 3.07 15.28 -3.08
CA GLY A 142 1.61 15.22 -3.12
C GLY A 142 1.06 14.03 -2.36
N TRP A 143 1.63 12.84 -2.58
CA TRP A 143 1.27 11.61 -1.86
C TRP A 143 1.49 11.72 -0.36
N ILE A 144 2.66 12.21 0.08
CA ILE A 144 2.98 12.40 1.50
C ILE A 144 1.98 13.35 2.15
N LEU A 145 1.72 14.51 1.54
CA LEU A 145 0.80 15.49 2.09
C LEU A 145 -0.64 14.98 2.12
N ALA A 146 -1.06 14.18 1.16
CA ALA A 146 -2.36 13.53 1.14
C ALA A 146 -2.54 12.57 2.34
N ASN A 147 -1.57 11.69 2.57
CA ASN A 147 -1.61 10.75 3.69
C ASN A 147 -1.56 11.46 5.05
N LEU A 148 -0.69 12.45 5.18
CA LEU A 148 -0.61 13.25 6.41
C LEU A 148 -1.93 13.99 6.67
N SER A 149 -2.53 14.62 5.65
CA SER A 149 -3.80 15.34 5.81
C SER A 149 -4.95 14.40 6.17
N THR A 150 -4.94 13.17 5.68
CA THR A 150 -5.97 12.16 5.99
C THR A 150 -6.06 11.90 7.49
N ASP A 151 -4.93 11.62 8.15
CA ASP A 151 -4.94 11.34 9.58
C ASP A 151 -4.97 12.61 10.44
N ILE A 152 -4.23 13.66 10.04
CA ILE A 152 -4.04 14.84 10.84
C ILE A 152 -5.24 15.80 10.82
N LEU A 153 -5.82 16.00 9.62
CA LEU A 153 -6.84 17.03 9.41
C LEU A 153 -8.24 16.44 9.24
N LEU A 154 -8.36 15.21 8.72
CA LEU A 154 -9.64 14.68 8.29
C LEU A 154 -10.20 13.58 9.21
N GLY A 155 -9.49 13.23 10.27
CA GLY A 155 -9.95 12.24 11.25
C GLY A 155 -9.64 10.79 10.87
N GLY A 156 -8.64 10.58 10.01
CA GLY A 156 -8.13 9.24 9.69
C GLY A 156 -8.95 8.44 8.69
N ALA A 157 -8.52 7.21 8.48
CA ALA A 157 -9.18 6.25 7.58
C ALA A 157 -10.39 5.56 8.24
N VAL A 158 -11.14 6.29 9.05
CA VAL A 158 -12.37 5.85 9.73
C VAL A 158 -13.57 6.73 9.34
N LYS A 159 -13.31 7.87 8.71
CA LYS A 159 -14.34 8.76 8.15
C LYS A 159 -14.14 8.88 6.64
N PRO A 160 -15.21 9.07 5.86
CA PRO A 160 -15.10 9.16 4.39
C PRO A 160 -14.46 10.46 3.90
N ASN A 161 -13.98 11.34 4.79
CA ASN A 161 -13.46 12.67 4.46
C ASN A 161 -12.29 12.62 3.46
N PHE A 162 -11.47 11.58 3.51
CA PHE A 162 -10.38 11.37 2.55
C PHE A 162 -10.90 11.12 1.12
N LEU A 163 -12.09 10.53 0.95
CA LEU A 163 -12.74 10.37 -0.35
C LEU A 163 -13.23 11.72 -0.89
N PHE A 164 -13.77 12.58 -0.01
CA PHE A 164 -14.14 13.94 -0.40
C PHE A 164 -12.91 14.77 -0.75
N GLN A 165 -11.82 14.67 0.02
CA GLN A 165 -10.54 15.31 -0.30
C GLN A 165 -10.04 14.87 -1.69
N ALA A 166 -10.03 13.57 -1.95
CA ALA A 166 -9.60 13.01 -3.23
C ALA A 166 -10.51 13.47 -4.38
N GLY A 167 -11.84 13.46 -4.17
CA GLY A 167 -12.82 13.87 -5.17
C GLY A 167 -12.70 15.35 -5.54
N ILE A 168 -12.59 16.24 -4.54
CA ILE A 168 -12.37 17.67 -4.75
C ILE A 168 -11.03 17.90 -5.44
N GLY A 169 -9.96 17.24 -4.98
CA GLY A 169 -8.63 17.30 -5.60
C GLY A 169 -8.65 16.88 -7.07
N GLY A 170 -9.39 15.80 -7.39
CA GLY A 170 -9.59 15.32 -8.77
C GLY A 170 -10.28 16.34 -9.65
N ILE A 171 -11.37 16.95 -9.17
CA ILE A 171 -12.09 18.00 -9.92
C ILE A 171 -11.18 19.23 -10.12
N ILE A 172 -10.43 19.64 -9.09
CA ILE A 172 -9.47 20.75 -9.20
C ILE A 172 -8.41 20.43 -10.25
N LEU A 173 -7.83 19.24 -10.22
CA LEU A 173 -6.85 18.82 -11.22
C LEU A 173 -7.47 18.76 -12.61
N GLY A 174 -8.69 18.24 -12.73
CA GLY A 174 -9.41 18.17 -13.99
C GLY A 174 -9.59 19.55 -14.63
N ILE A 175 -10.03 20.55 -13.85
CA ILE A 175 -10.12 21.95 -14.29
C ILE A 175 -8.74 22.52 -14.61
N TYR A 176 -7.75 22.25 -13.75
CA TYR A 176 -6.38 22.71 -13.93
C TYR A 176 -5.74 22.22 -15.24
N CYS A 177 -6.09 21.04 -15.72
CA CYS A 177 -5.58 20.49 -16.98
C CYS A 177 -5.87 21.37 -18.20
N TRP A 178 -6.88 22.24 -18.15
CA TRP A 178 -7.15 23.21 -19.21
C TRP A 178 -6.09 24.32 -19.30
N THR A 179 -5.29 24.50 -18.26
CA THR A 179 -4.18 25.47 -18.25
C THR A 179 -2.88 24.87 -18.78
N LEU A 180 -2.80 23.53 -18.95
CA LEU A 180 -1.62 22.83 -19.43
C LEU A 180 -1.36 23.15 -20.91
N PRO A 181 -0.11 23.04 -21.35
CA PRO A 181 0.22 23.24 -22.75
C PRO A 181 -0.46 22.20 -23.64
N ASN A 182 -0.87 22.61 -24.85
CA ASN A 182 -1.58 21.73 -25.76
C ASN A 182 -0.71 20.55 -26.22
N THR A 183 -1.14 19.35 -25.90
CA THR A 183 -0.49 18.09 -26.24
C THR A 183 -1.29 17.41 -27.33
N ALA A 184 -1.02 17.76 -28.59
CA ALA A 184 -1.79 17.27 -29.74
C ALA A 184 -1.74 15.73 -29.87
N PRO A 185 -2.77 15.11 -30.45
CA PRO A 185 -2.77 13.68 -30.77
C PRO A 185 -1.53 13.27 -31.58
N THR A 186 -1.05 12.06 -31.37
CA THR A 186 0.13 11.56 -32.08
C THR A 186 -0.29 10.66 -33.24
N ASP A 187 -0.01 11.07 -34.46
CA ASP A 187 -0.11 10.23 -35.67
C ASP A 187 1.04 9.22 -35.70
N THR A 188 1.13 8.36 -34.71
CA THR A 188 2.06 7.23 -34.82
C THR A 188 1.40 6.15 -35.68
N GLN A 189 1.66 6.20 -36.97
CA GLN A 189 1.63 5.01 -37.80
C GLN A 189 2.73 4.07 -37.28
N THR A 190 2.40 3.27 -36.29
CA THR A 190 3.28 2.18 -35.89
C THR A 190 3.21 1.10 -36.98
N GLY A 191 4.01 1.29 -38.04
CA GLY A 191 4.38 0.23 -38.98
C GLY A 191 5.31 -0.80 -38.32
N GLY A 192 5.17 -1.01 -37.02
CA GLY A 192 5.94 -1.99 -36.25
C GLY A 192 5.24 -3.36 -36.23
N SER A 193 6.04 -4.40 -36.09
CA SER A 193 5.63 -5.77 -35.83
C SER A 193 4.52 -5.81 -34.77
N SER A 194 3.48 -6.64 -34.99
CA SER A 194 2.36 -6.78 -34.04
C SER A 194 2.85 -7.08 -32.62
N PHE A 195 2.24 -6.46 -31.60
CA PHE A 195 2.55 -6.69 -30.18
C PHE A 195 2.69 -8.18 -29.87
N GLY A 196 1.78 -9.03 -30.36
CA GLY A 196 1.85 -10.49 -30.17
C GLY A 196 3.09 -11.15 -30.80
N THR A 197 3.56 -10.63 -31.95
CA THR A 197 4.79 -11.12 -32.59
C THR A 197 6.02 -10.75 -31.77
N ASN A 198 6.05 -9.54 -31.22
CA ASN A 198 7.14 -9.07 -30.36
C ASN A 198 7.18 -9.84 -29.04
N VAL A 199 6.03 -10.07 -28.39
CA VAL A 199 5.93 -10.93 -27.21
C VAL A 199 6.46 -12.35 -27.51
N ARG A 200 6.11 -12.95 -28.65
CA ARG A 200 6.64 -14.27 -29.04
C ARG A 200 8.18 -14.29 -29.20
N LYS A 201 8.78 -13.18 -29.62
CA LYS A 201 10.25 -13.07 -29.69
C LYS A 201 10.84 -13.05 -28.27
N LEU A 202 10.25 -12.26 -27.35
CA LEU A 202 10.69 -12.19 -25.95
C LEU A 202 10.60 -13.54 -25.24
N LEU A 203 9.54 -14.31 -25.50
CA LEU A 203 9.33 -15.65 -24.92
C LEU A 203 10.39 -16.69 -25.32
N LYS A 204 11.23 -16.39 -26.33
CA LYS A 204 12.29 -17.31 -26.78
C LYS A 204 13.56 -17.24 -25.94
N ASP A 205 13.76 -16.18 -25.17
CA ASP A 205 14.91 -16.06 -24.27
C ASP A 205 14.58 -16.70 -22.91
N PRO A 206 15.14 -17.89 -22.60
CA PRO A 206 14.80 -18.60 -21.38
C PRO A 206 15.30 -17.90 -20.12
N LEU A 207 16.42 -17.15 -20.19
CA LEU A 207 16.97 -16.41 -19.07
C LEU A 207 16.09 -15.21 -18.72
N LEU A 208 15.70 -14.44 -19.74
CA LEU A 208 14.77 -13.32 -19.59
C LEU A 208 13.42 -13.82 -19.07
N MET A 209 12.91 -14.92 -19.58
CA MET A 209 11.63 -15.47 -19.14
C MET A 209 11.69 -15.99 -17.71
N THR A 210 12.77 -16.65 -17.30
CA THR A 210 12.96 -17.05 -15.90
C THR A 210 12.95 -15.83 -14.98
N PHE A 211 13.65 -14.77 -15.38
CA PHE A 211 13.63 -13.51 -14.65
C PHE A 211 12.21 -12.94 -14.53
N VAL A 212 11.50 -12.79 -15.65
CA VAL A 212 10.15 -12.20 -15.70
C VAL A 212 9.16 -13.02 -14.87
N VAL A 213 9.19 -14.36 -14.97
CA VAL A 213 8.32 -15.23 -14.19
C VAL A 213 8.60 -15.12 -12.70
N CYS A 214 9.86 -15.13 -12.28
CA CYS A 214 10.21 -14.99 -10.86
C CYS A 214 9.75 -13.61 -10.31
N VAL A 215 10.00 -12.54 -11.04
CA VAL A 215 9.58 -11.18 -10.64
C VAL A 215 8.06 -11.05 -10.63
N PHE A 216 7.36 -11.66 -11.58
CA PHE A 216 5.90 -11.71 -11.58
C PHE A 216 5.34 -12.44 -10.35
N ILE A 217 5.84 -13.65 -10.06
CA ILE A 217 5.37 -14.40 -8.87
C ILE A 217 5.67 -13.61 -7.59
N ALA A 218 6.86 -12.99 -7.48
CA ALA A 218 7.21 -12.16 -6.34
C ALA A 218 6.35 -10.89 -6.25
N SER A 219 5.84 -10.36 -7.36
CA SER A 219 4.98 -9.17 -7.37
C SER A 219 3.59 -9.42 -6.78
N VAL A 220 3.11 -10.68 -6.79
CA VAL A 220 1.80 -11.02 -6.21
C VAL A 220 1.70 -10.62 -4.73
N PRO A 221 2.57 -11.09 -3.83
CA PRO A 221 2.54 -10.61 -2.46
C PRO A 221 3.05 -9.16 -2.31
N ALA A 222 3.86 -8.68 -3.24
CA ALA A 222 4.58 -7.43 -3.05
C ALA A 222 3.73 -6.16 -3.23
N CYS A 223 2.78 -6.11 -4.14
CA CYS A 223 2.07 -4.85 -4.45
C CYS A 223 0.63 -4.84 -3.91
N GLY A 224 -0.30 -5.46 -4.62
CA GLY A 224 -1.71 -5.43 -4.26
C GLY A 224 -1.99 -5.99 -2.87
N TYR A 225 -1.24 -7.01 -2.47
CA TYR A 225 -1.32 -7.60 -1.13
C TYR A 225 -0.96 -6.58 -0.04
N PHE A 226 0.21 -5.96 -0.17
CA PHE A 226 0.67 -4.95 0.79
C PHE A 226 -0.28 -3.76 0.89
N PHE A 227 -0.68 -3.18 -0.24
CA PHE A 227 -1.58 -2.03 -0.27
C PHE A 227 -2.92 -2.33 0.40
N THR A 228 -3.47 -3.52 0.17
CA THR A 228 -4.76 -3.93 0.71
C THR A 228 -4.73 -4.12 2.24
N LEU A 229 -3.59 -4.57 2.81
CA LEU A 229 -3.54 -5.05 4.19
C LEU A 229 -2.84 -4.11 5.17
N ILE A 230 -1.97 -3.20 4.70
CA ILE A 230 -1.11 -2.43 5.61
C ILE A 230 -1.90 -1.52 6.56
N VAL A 231 -2.83 -0.73 6.06
CA VAL A 231 -3.61 0.18 6.91
C VAL A 231 -4.56 -0.57 7.84
N PRO A 232 -5.34 -1.58 7.38
CA PRO A 232 -6.10 -2.46 8.27
C PRO A 232 -5.26 -3.06 9.40
N MET A 233 -4.06 -3.57 9.10
CA MET A 233 -3.16 -4.12 10.13
C MET A 233 -2.77 -3.07 11.17
N LEU A 234 -2.31 -1.89 10.70
CA LEU A 234 -1.86 -0.83 11.61
C LEU A 234 -3.02 -0.34 12.50
N GLN A 235 -4.24 -0.26 11.96
CA GLN A 235 -5.45 0.09 12.72
C GLN A 235 -5.81 -0.98 13.75
N GLN A 236 -5.91 -2.24 13.34
CA GLN A 236 -6.30 -3.34 14.24
C GLN A 236 -5.28 -3.58 15.36
N ARG A 237 -4.00 -3.23 15.14
CA ARG A 237 -2.97 -3.24 16.18
C ARG A 237 -2.96 -1.99 17.05
N GLY A 238 -3.90 -1.05 16.84
CA GLY A 238 -4.02 0.17 17.63
C GLY A 238 -2.86 1.15 17.43
N TYR A 239 -2.12 1.07 16.30
CA TYR A 239 -1.03 1.99 16.04
C TYR A 239 -1.56 3.37 15.64
N PRO A 240 -0.90 4.43 16.13
CA PRO A 240 -1.36 5.80 15.89
C PRO A 240 -1.21 6.20 14.41
N SER A 241 -2.16 6.99 13.92
CA SER A 241 -2.11 7.62 12.59
C SER A 241 -1.68 6.64 11.47
N PRO A 242 -2.44 5.55 11.24
CA PRO A 242 -2.01 4.43 10.40
C PRO A 242 -1.68 4.83 8.96
N VAL A 243 -2.42 5.79 8.39
CA VAL A 243 -2.18 6.27 7.02
C VAL A 243 -0.94 7.16 6.97
N ALA A 244 -0.78 8.07 7.96
CA ALA A 244 0.39 8.93 8.06
C ALA A 244 1.69 8.12 8.28
N LEU A 245 1.66 7.04 9.08
CA LEU A 245 2.80 6.15 9.27
C LEU A 245 3.32 5.57 7.95
N THR A 246 2.44 5.32 6.98
CA THR A 246 2.87 4.81 5.68
C THR A 246 3.74 5.80 4.89
N THR A 247 3.79 7.08 5.26
CA THR A 247 4.68 8.06 4.62
C THR A 247 6.17 7.75 4.83
N LEU A 248 6.50 6.96 5.87
CA LEU A 248 7.87 6.44 6.06
C LEU A 248 8.35 5.63 4.85
N ASN A 249 7.42 4.97 4.15
CA ASN A 249 7.72 4.27 2.90
C ASN A 249 8.31 5.22 1.86
N GLN A 250 7.68 6.39 1.66
CA GLN A 250 8.06 7.39 0.65
C GLN A 250 9.38 8.08 1.00
N PHE A 251 9.61 8.37 2.29
CA PHE A 251 10.91 8.91 2.72
C PHE A 251 12.03 7.90 2.45
N ALA A 252 11.83 6.63 2.81
CA ALA A 252 12.80 5.57 2.54
C ALA A 252 13.00 5.38 1.02
N GLU A 253 11.94 5.40 0.23
CA GLU A 253 11.99 5.29 -1.22
C GLU A 253 12.87 6.38 -1.84
N ILE A 254 12.71 7.64 -1.43
CA ILE A 254 13.53 8.75 -1.91
C ILE A 254 15.01 8.47 -1.65
N VAL A 255 15.37 8.08 -0.41
CA VAL A 255 16.76 7.79 -0.04
C VAL A 255 17.36 6.66 -0.89
N PHE A 256 16.63 5.54 -1.02
CA PHE A 256 17.13 4.38 -1.76
C PHE A 256 17.11 4.58 -3.27
N MET A 257 16.23 5.40 -3.81
CA MET A 257 16.25 5.79 -5.21
C MET A 257 17.52 6.60 -5.55
N PHE A 258 17.94 7.51 -4.68
CA PHE A 258 19.18 8.28 -4.87
C PHE A 258 20.44 7.42 -4.74
N THR A 259 20.44 6.41 -3.88
CA THR A 259 21.59 5.52 -3.66
C THR A 259 21.66 4.38 -4.67
N MET A 260 20.57 4.06 -5.35
CA MET A 260 20.46 2.94 -6.30
C MET A 260 21.54 2.90 -7.38
N PRO A 261 21.93 4.01 -8.05
CA PRO A 261 22.99 3.98 -9.07
C PRO A 261 24.32 3.44 -8.53
N TRP A 262 24.67 3.76 -7.28
CA TRP A 262 25.87 3.24 -6.62
C TRP A 262 25.79 1.73 -6.41
N PHE A 263 24.65 1.21 -5.97
CA PHE A 263 24.44 -0.24 -5.82
C PHE A 263 24.48 -0.97 -7.15
N VAL A 264 23.86 -0.40 -8.18
CA VAL A 264 23.89 -0.97 -9.55
C VAL A 264 25.30 -1.03 -10.10
N ALA A 265 26.11 0.04 -9.91
CA ALA A 265 27.49 0.07 -10.36
C ALA A 265 28.37 -0.98 -9.66
N LYS A 266 28.16 -1.22 -8.35
CA LYS A 266 28.96 -2.20 -7.57
C LYS A 266 28.49 -3.64 -7.69
N LEU A 267 27.19 -3.88 -7.71
CA LEU A 267 26.61 -5.21 -7.58
C LEU A 267 26.01 -5.74 -8.89
N GLY A 268 25.73 -4.84 -9.84
CA GLY A 268 24.96 -5.16 -11.04
C GLY A 268 23.45 -5.30 -10.77
N LEU A 269 22.64 -5.08 -11.82
CA LEU A 269 21.18 -5.02 -11.74
C LEU A 269 20.55 -6.31 -11.17
N ARG A 270 21.05 -7.48 -11.57
CA ARG A 270 20.54 -8.77 -11.10
C ARG A 270 20.61 -8.90 -9.58
N ARG A 271 21.76 -8.56 -8.96
CA ARG A 271 21.94 -8.63 -7.50
C ARG A 271 21.11 -7.56 -6.78
N VAL A 272 20.95 -6.40 -7.38
CA VAL A 272 20.08 -5.32 -6.85
C VAL A 272 18.64 -5.82 -6.76
N VAL A 273 18.09 -6.44 -7.82
CA VAL A 273 16.74 -7.03 -7.79
C VAL A 273 16.62 -8.12 -6.73
N LEU A 274 17.64 -8.97 -6.58
CA LEU A 274 17.72 -10.01 -5.55
C LEU A 274 17.59 -9.41 -4.14
N ILE A 275 18.34 -8.33 -3.86
CA ILE A 275 18.26 -7.60 -2.58
C ILE A 275 16.86 -7.01 -2.38
N GLY A 276 16.24 -6.47 -3.42
CA GLY A 276 14.86 -5.98 -3.37
C GLY A 276 13.84 -7.07 -3.04
N MET A 277 13.98 -8.27 -3.62
CA MET A 277 13.14 -9.44 -3.28
C MET A 277 13.36 -9.90 -1.85
N LEU A 278 14.63 -9.96 -1.40
CA LEU A 278 14.97 -10.28 -0.01
C LEU A 278 14.35 -9.26 0.96
N ALA A 279 14.44 -7.98 0.63
CA ALA A 279 13.85 -6.92 1.44
C ALA A 279 12.32 -7.10 1.60
N TRP A 280 11.61 -7.52 0.54
CA TRP A 280 10.18 -7.86 0.63
C TRP A 280 9.91 -9.03 1.59
N ALA A 281 10.69 -10.10 1.50
CA ALA A 281 10.54 -11.26 2.38
C ALA A 281 10.79 -10.89 3.85
N VAL A 282 11.91 -10.20 4.12
CA VAL A 282 12.29 -9.77 5.48
C VAL A 282 11.30 -8.75 6.05
N ARG A 283 10.80 -7.83 5.22
CA ARG A 283 9.78 -6.87 5.59
C ARG A 283 8.53 -7.53 6.15
N TYR A 284 8.08 -8.61 5.53
CA TYR A 284 6.90 -9.34 5.97
C TYR A 284 7.14 -10.12 7.27
N LEU A 285 8.36 -10.58 7.53
CA LEU A 285 8.72 -11.11 8.85
C LEU A 285 8.55 -10.03 9.94
N PHE A 286 8.97 -8.80 9.67
CA PHE A 286 8.77 -7.70 10.61
C PHE A 286 7.29 -7.36 10.81
N PHE A 287 6.48 -7.41 9.76
CA PHE A 287 5.04 -7.19 9.89
C PHE A 287 4.30 -8.36 10.59
N ALA A 288 4.87 -9.56 10.58
CA ALA A 288 4.32 -10.67 11.35
C ALA A 288 4.49 -10.47 12.87
N CYS A 289 5.53 -9.73 13.29
CA CYS A 289 5.75 -9.40 14.70
C CYS A 289 4.74 -8.33 15.17
N PRO A 290 4.19 -8.46 16.38
CA PRO A 290 3.19 -7.52 16.91
C PRO A 290 3.78 -6.19 17.39
N GLU A 291 5.09 -6.10 17.62
CA GLU A 291 5.74 -4.93 18.18
C GLU A 291 5.74 -3.75 17.21
N PHE A 292 5.41 -2.56 17.70
CA PHE A 292 5.38 -1.32 16.91
C PHE A 292 6.72 -0.98 16.23
N SER A 293 7.83 -1.20 16.93
CA SER A 293 9.18 -0.99 16.38
C SER A 293 9.45 -1.85 15.14
N MET A 294 8.96 -3.09 15.13
CA MET A 294 9.10 -4.00 13.98
C MET A 294 8.28 -3.51 12.80
N ALA A 295 7.06 -3.01 13.05
CA ALA A 295 6.25 -2.40 12.01
C ALA A 295 6.95 -1.17 11.38
N LEU A 296 7.58 -0.31 12.18
CA LEU A 296 8.36 0.83 11.68
C LEU A 296 9.54 0.40 10.80
N ILE A 297 10.31 -0.62 11.23
CA ILE A 297 11.40 -1.17 10.41
C ILE A 297 10.83 -1.73 9.10
N GLY A 298 9.73 -2.47 9.16
CA GLY A 298 9.05 -2.96 7.97
C GLY A 298 8.60 -1.85 7.01
N LEU A 299 8.15 -0.70 7.53
CA LEU A 299 7.80 0.46 6.70
C LEU A 299 9.05 1.07 6.03
N ILE A 300 10.16 1.24 6.75
CA ILE A 300 11.40 1.81 6.22
C ILE A 300 12.04 0.89 5.15
N LEU A 301 11.92 -0.43 5.29
CA LEU A 301 12.41 -1.37 4.28
C LEU A 301 11.74 -1.21 2.90
N HIS A 302 10.61 -0.49 2.82
CA HIS A 302 9.94 -0.21 1.54
C HIS A 302 10.85 0.43 0.50
N GLY A 303 11.79 1.25 0.92
CA GLY A 303 12.73 1.90 0.01
C GLY A 303 13.53 0.89 -0.82
N PHE A 304 14.05 -0.18 -0.20
CA PHE A 304 14.67 -1.30 -0.92
C PHE A 304 13.64 -2.04 -1.79
N CYS A 305 12.47 -2.31 -1.23
CA CYS A 305 11.41 -3.04 -1.91
C CYS A 305 11.00 -2.36 -3.22
N TYR A 306 10.75 -1.06 -3.20
CA TYR A 306 10.32 -0.33 -4.37
C TYR A 306 11.49 -0.09 -5.33
N SER A 307 12.55 0.57 -4.87
CA SER A 307 13.64 0.98 -5.74
C SER A 307 14.37 -0.23 -6.34
N PHE A 308 14.73 -1.22 -5.52
CA PHE A 308 15.58 -2.32 -5.99
C PHE A 308 14.78 -3.41 -6.70
N PHE A 309 13.58 -3.73 -6.22
CA PHE A 309 12.76 -4.76 -6.86
C PHE A 309 12.02 -4.21 -8.08
N TYR A 310 11.13 -3.19 -7.90
CA TYR A 310 10.34 -2.70 -9.03
C TYR A 310 11.19 -1.96 -10.05
N VAL A 311 11.85 -0.86 -9.67
CA VAL A 311 12.64 -0.06 -10.62
C VAL A 311 13.80 -0.88 -11.17
N GLY A 312 14.47 -1.67 -10.33
CA GLY A 312 15.53 -2.59 -10.75
C GLY A 312 15.08 -3.61 -11.79
N SER A 313 13.86 -4.14 -11.67
CA SER A 313 13.31 -5.09 -12.64
C SER A 313 13.06 -4.45 -14.00
N TYR A 314 12.51 -3.23 -14.04
CA TYR A 314 12.35 -2.48 -15.28
C TYR A 314 13.70 -2.19 -15.94
N MET A 315 14.69 -1.76 -15.16
CA MET A 315 16.05 -1.50 -15.67
C MET A 315 16.74 -2.78 -16.17
N TYR A 316 16.56 -3.91 -15.47
CA TYR A 316 17.14 -5.19 -15.92
C TYR A 316 16.56 -5.61 -17.26
N VAL A 317 15.22 -5.61 -17.40
CA VAL A 317 14.56 -5.96 -18.66
C VAL A 317 14.99 -5.02 -19.80
N ASP A 318 15.05 -3.70 -19.54
CA ASP A 318 15.52 -2.71 -20.52
C ASP A 318 16.94 -3.00 -21.01
N SER A 319 17.82 -3.43 -20.10
CA SER A 319 19.24 -3.72 -20.42
C SER A 319 19.44 -5.02 -21.21
N LYS A 320 18.47 -5.95 -21.19
CA LYS A 320 18.59 -7.27 -21.83
C LYS A 320 17.86 -7.39 -23.15
N VAL A 321 16.97 -6.45 -23.46
CA VAL A 321 16.09 -6.51 -24.61
C VAL A 321 16.59 -5.57 -25.73
N PRO A 322 16.58 -6.02 -27.01
CA PRO A 322 16.88 -5.15 -28.16
C PRO A 322 15.98 -3.91 -28.22
N GLU A 323 16.48 -2.80 -28.78
CA GLU A 323 15.78 -1.50 -28.84
C GLU A 323 14.37 -1.60 -29.43
N ASP A 324 14.18 -2.39 -30.50
CA ASP A 324 12.89 -2.60 -31.18
C ASP A 324 11.86 -3.33 -30.34
N LEU A 325 12.28 -4.03 -29.26
CA LEU A 325 11.41 -4.80 -28.36
C LEU A 325 11.24 -4.14 -26.98
N LYS A 326 12.01 -3.11 -26.64
CA LYS A 326 11.99 -2.48 -25.29
C LYS A 326 10.59 -2.03 -24.86
N SER A 327 9.87 -1.30 -25.71
CA SER A 327 8.53 -0.83 -25.41
C SER A 327 7.55 -1.99 -25.14
N THR A 328 7.64 -3.08 -25.94
CA THR A 328 6.82 -4.27 -25.74
C THR A 328 7.16 -4.99 -24.43
N ALA A 329 8.45 -5.11 -24.11
CA ALA A 329 8.91 -5.74 -22.89
C ALA A 329 8.50 -4.97 -21.63
N GLN A 330 8.63 -3.64 -21.64
CA GLN A 330 8.18 -2.77 -20.55
C GLN A 330 6.67 -2.84 -20.34
N SER A 331 5.89 -2.81 -21.43
CA SER A 331 4.42 -2.96 -21.36
C SER A 331 4.01 -4.33 -20.82
N LEU A 332 4.68 -5.40 -21.25
CA LEU A 332 4.44 -6.75 -20.74
C LEU A 332 4.77 -6.84 -19.24
N LEU A 333 5.89 -6.31 -18.82
CA LEU A 333 6.29 -6.29 -17.42
C LEU A 333 5.28 -5.51 -16.56
N THR A 334 4.85 -4.34 -17.02
CA THR A 334 3.83 -3.53 -16.33
C THR A 334 2.50 -4.29 -16.24
N PHE A 335 2.07 -4.93 -17.33
CA PHE A 335 0.86 -5.75 -17.34
C PHE A 335 0.94 -6.89 -16.31
N LEU A 336 2.08 -7.57 -16.23
CA LEU A 336 2.29 -8.67 -15.30
C LEU A 336 2.37 -8.17 -13.84
N LEU A 337 3.16 -7.15 -13.54
CA LEU A 337 3.40 -6.71 -12.17
C LEU A 337 2.24 -5.87 -11.62
N VAL A 338 1.85 -4.84 -12.34
CA VAL A 338 0.86 -3.84 -11.87
C VAL A 338 -0.58 -4.25 -12.23
N GLY A 339 -0.75 -4.97 -13.34
CA GLY A 339 -2.04 -5.55 -13.71
C GLY A 339 -2.31 -6.84 -12.96
N VAL A 340 -1.81 -7.95 -13.51
CA VAL A 340 -2.14 -9.30 -13.01
C VAL A 340 -1.61 -9.55 -11.59
N GLY A 341 -0.35 -9.18 -11.32
CA GLY A 341 0.27 -9.36 -10.00
C GLY A 341 -0.46 -8.60 -8.89
N TRP A 342 -0.80 -7.34 -9.15
CA TRP A 342 -1.59 -6.55 -8.21
C TRP A 342 -3.00 -7.14 -7.99
N PHE A 343 -3.68 -7.55 -9.06
CA PHE A 343 -4.99 -8.20 -8.97
C PHE A 343 -4.94 -9.45 -8.08
N LEU A 344 -4.03 -10.38 -8.41
CA LEU A 344 -3.86 -11.61 -7.64
C LEU A 344 -3.43 -11.32 -6.20
N GLY A 345 -2.56 -10.34 -6.00
CA GLY A 345 -2.10 -9.92 -4.68
C GLY A 345 -3.23 -9.38 -3.80
N SER A 346 -4.08 -8.51 -4.34
CA SER A 346 -5.24 -7.98 -3.61
C SER A 346 -6.24 -9.07 -3.27
N LYS A 347 -6.53 -9.99 -4.20
CA LYS A 347 -7.41 -11.14 -3.95
C LYS A 347 -6.82 -12.11 -2.93
N PHE A 348 -5.53 -12.37 -3.01
CA PHE A 348 -4.83 -13.21 -2.04
C PHE A 348 -4.79 -12.55 -0.65
N GLY A 349 -4.56 -11.24 -0.58
CA GLY A 349 -4.63 -10.49 0.69
C GLY A 349 -6.01 -10.56 1.33
N GLY A 350 -7.05 -10.33 0.54
CA GLY A 350 -8.43 -10.47 1.02
C GLY A 350 -8.76 -11.89 1.49
N PHE A 351 -8.30 -12.91 0.77
CA PHE A 351 -8.46 -14.31 1.17
C PHE A 351 -7.74 -14.61 2.49
N MET A 352 -6.49 -14.17 2.64
CA MET A 352 -5.72 -14.38 3.87
C MET A 352 -6.38 -13.66 5.06
N MET A 353 -6.91 -12.47 4.84
CA MET A 353 -7.65 -11.74 5.87
C MET A 353 -8.94 -12.46 6.28
N GLU A 354 -9.67 -13.05 5.33
CA GLU A 354 -10.87 -13.84 5.59
C GLU A 354 -10.56 -15.12 6.40
N GLN A 355 -9.50 -15.84 6.03
CA GLN A 355 -9.10 -17.09 6.70
C GLN A 355 -8.55 -16.87 8.11
N ASN A 356 -8.05 -15.68 8.40
CA ASN A 356 -7.49 -15.30 9.70
C ASN A 356 -8.35 -14.21 10.36
N ALA A 357 -9.64 -14.20 10.06
CA ALA A 357 -10.60 -13.28 10.64
C ALA A 357 -10.60 -13.34 12.18
N PRO A 358 -11.03 -12.28 12.87
CA PRO A 358 -11.09 -12.27 14.31
C PRO A 358 -11.82 -13.49 14.85
N PRO A 359 -11.30 -14.15 15.88
CA PRO A 359 -11.94 -15.32 16.47
C PRO A 359 -13.23 -14.96 17.21
N VAL A 360 -13.35 -13.75 17.74
CA VAL A 360 -14.59 -13.24 18.32
C VAL A 360 -15.41 -12.59 17.22
N PRO A 361 -16.65 -13.06 16.97
CA PRO A 361 -17.55 -12.39 16.06
C PRO A 361 -17.66 -10.91 16.44
N SER A 362 -17.81 -10.02 15.46
CA SER A 362 -18.10 -8.61 15.74
C SER A 362 -19.29 -8.52 16.68
N MET A 363 -19.34 -7.53 17.57
CA MET A 363 -20.43 -7.39 18.55
C MET A 363 -21.82 -7.44 17.93
N ALA A 364 -21.98 -7.02 16.68
CA ALA A 364 -23.21 -7.13 15.91
C ALA A 364 -23.69 -8.58 15.71
N SER A 365 -22.77 -9.56 15.59
CA SER A 365 -23.14 -10.97 15.42
C SER A 365 -23.46 -11.70 16.72
N LEU A 366 -23.04 -11.18 17.87
CA LEU A 366 -23.34 -11.76 19.17
C LEU A 366 -24.76 -11.43 19.66
N GLY A 367 -25.35 -10.36 19.18
CA GLY A 367 -26.68 -9.91 19.61
C GLY A 367 -27.85 -10.33 18.72
N GLY A 368 -27.65 -11.13 17.68
CA GLY A 368 -28.73 -11.49 16.73
C GLY A 368 -29.38 -10.27 16.07
N MET A 369 -28.71 -9.13 16.02
CA MET A 369 -29.23 -7.87 15.51
C MET A 369 -28.90 -7.71 14.04
N GLU A 370 -29.92 -7.45 13.25
CA GLU A 370 -29.83 -7.03 11.85
C GLU A 370 -29.26 -5.60 11.66
N ASP A 371 -28.98 -4.86 12.75
CA ASP A 371 -28.59 -3.45 12.69
C ASP A 371 -27.11 -3.27 13.06
N ASP A 372 -26.29 -3.07 12.04
CA ASP A 372 -24.82 -2.91 12.06
C ASP A 372 -24.38 -1.49 12.52
N THR A 373 -25.21 -0.80 13.30
CA THR A 373 -25.00 0.60 13.67
C THR A 373 -24.38 0.81 15.05
N ARG A 374 -24.03 -0.26 15.77
CA ARG A 374 -23.42 -0.12 17.10
C ARG A 374 -22.01 0.44 16.99
N PRO A 375 -21.70 1.54 17.67
CA PRO A 375 -20.35 2.05 17.72
C PRO A 375 -19.43 1.04 18.45
N LEU A 376 -18.18 0.96 17.99
CA LEU A 376 -17.14 0.19 18.66
C LEU A 376 -16.95 0.73 20.10
N PRO A 377 -16.51 -0.12 21.05
CA PRO A 377 -16.15 0.35 22.38
C PRO A 377 -15.18 1.54 22.31
N PRO A 378 -15.15 2.41 23.33
CA PRO A 378 -14.30 3.60 23.34
C PRO A 378 -12.81 3.37 23.12
N TRP A 379 -12.31 2.16 23.35
CA TRP A 379 -10.92 1.77 23.02
C TRP A 379 -10.65 1.73 21.54
N ASP A 380 -11.68 1.42 20.78
CA ASP A 380 -11.65 1.38 19.32
C ASP A 380 -12.16 2.69 18.72
N ASP A 381 -12.44 3.72 19.56
CA ASP A 381 -12.82 5.03 19.05
C ASP A 381 -11.63 5.63 18.30
N PRO A 382 -11.73 5.63 16.97
CA PRO A 382 -10.70 6.19 16.14
C PRO A 382 -10.51 7.70 16.34
N ASN A 383 -11.43 8.37 17.04
CA ASN A 383 -11.33 9.79 17.39
C ASN A 383 -10.50 10.01 18.66
N ALA A 384 -10.32 9.01 19.52
CA ALA A 384 -9.53 9.13 20.75
C ALA A 384 -8.02 9.29 20.49
N SER A 385 -7.52 9.02 19.28
CA SER A 385 -6.10 8.96 18.97
C SER A 385 -5.53 10.18 18.24
N THR A 386 -6.31 11.15 17.84
CA THR A 386 -5.93 12.06 16.75
C THR A 386 -5.55 13.48 17.13
N SER A 387 -4.92 13.75 18.24
CA SER A 387 -4.19 15.02 18.34
C SER A 387 -2.73 14.81 17.95
N VAL A 388 -2.38 15.16 16.72
CA VAL A 388 -1.03 15.18 16.13
C VAL A 388 0.00 15.87 17.03
N TRP A 389 -0.41 16.87 17.78
CA TRP A 389 0.46 17.58 18.69
C TRP A 389 1.05 16.70 19.81
N ARG A 390 0.44 15.55 20.12
CA ARG A 390 1.01 14.55 21.04
C ARG A 390 2.16 13.76 20.42
N TYR A 391 2.19 13.63 19.08
CA TYR A 391 3.26 12.93 18.35
C TYR A 391 4.42 13.86 17.99
N LEU A 392 4.21 15.16 18.01
CA LEU A 392 5.29 16.15 17.86
C LEU A 392 6.06 16.39 19.17
N ASP A 393 5.64 15.81 20.30
CA ASP A 393 6.49 15.64 21.47
C ASP A 393 7.52 14.52 21.19
N LEU A 394 8.54 14.90 20.41
CA LEU A 394 9.64 14.03 20.04
C LEU A 394 10.34 13.40 21.26
N SER A 395 10.31 14.04 22.42
CA SER A 395 10.93 13.54 23.65
C SER A 395 10.11 12.41 24.26
N GLY A 396 8.79 12.52 24.30
CA GLY A 396 7.87 11.47 24.74
C GLY A 396 7.86 10.28 23.79
N THR A 397 7.82 10.54 22.48
CA THR A 397 7.79 9.51 21.44
C THR A 397 9.10 8.70 21.40
N VAL A 398 10.26 9.37 21.49
CA VAL A 398 11.57 8.71 21.53
C VAL A 398 11.74 7.88 22.81
N ASN A 399 11.29 8.39 23.96
CA ASN A 399 11.35 7.63 25.22
C ASN A 399 10.42 6.40 25.22
N ALA A 400 9.22 6.49 24.63
CA ALA A 400 8.32 5.35 24.46
C ALA A 400 8.90 4.30 23.48
N LEU A 401 9.50 4.74 22.39
CA LEU A 401 10.21 3.87 21.43
C LEU A 401 11.41 3.15 22.05
N LEU A 402 12.20 3.84 22.91
CA LEU A 402 13.39 3.27 23.54
C LEU A 402 13.05 2.33 24.71
N LYS A 403 11.93 2.54 25.39
CA LYS A 403 11.52 1.72 26.53
C LYS A 403 10.64 0.52 26.15
N GLY A 404 10.14 0.45 24.89
CA GLY A 404 9.21 -0.62 24.48
C GLY A 404 7.88 -0.62 25.23
N GLU A 405 7.56 0.47 25.90
CA GLU A 405 6.26 0.62 26.56
C GLU A 405 5.20 0.94 25.51
N PRO A 406 4.08 0.20 25.44
CA PRO A 406 2.94 0.65 24.66
C PRO A 406 2.57 2.04 25.18
N GLN A 407 2.50 3.03 24.30
CA GLN A 407 2.02 4.35 24.69
C GLN A 407 0.64 4.15 25.32
N GLN A 408 0.52 4.41 26.61
CA GLN A 408 -0.77 4.64 27.23
C GLN A 408 -1.37 5.82 26.45
N THR A 409 -2.32 5.52 25.58
CA THR A 409 -3.16 6.55 24.98
C THR A 409 -3.70 7.35 26.14
N ALA A 410 -3.36 8.63 26.15
CA ALA A 410 -3.78 9.51 27.24
C ALA A 410 -5.27 9.35 27.48
N ALA A 411 -5.61 9.31 28.77
CA ALA A 411 -6.93 9.20 29.30
C ALA A 411 -7.97 9.83 28.37
N ALA A 412 -8.94 9.01 27.96
CA ALA A 412 -10.17 9.50 27.40
C ALA A 412 -10.65 10.66 28.27
N THR A 413 -11.00 11.78 27.64
CA THR A 413 -11.69 12.87 28.30
C THR A 413 -12.85 12.29 29.11
N ASP A 414 -13.13 12.85 30.28
CA ASP A 414 -14.05 12.39 31.32
C ASP A 414 -15.47 11.95 30.90
N GLU A 415 -15.80 11.97 29.63
CA GLU A 415 -17.12 11.61 29.08
C GLU A 415 -17.22 10.22 28.44
N ALA A 416 -16.13 9.57 28.10
CA ALA A 416 -16.15 8.23 27.50
C ALA A 416 -15.73 7.18 28.52
N LYS A 417 -16.66 6.68 29.31
CA LYS A 417 -16.45 5.47 30.10
C LYS A 417 -16.26 4.30 29.12
N ASP A 418 -15.08 3.73 29.18
CA ASP A 418 -14.70 2.49 28.55
C ASP A 418 -15.62 1.34 29.02
N LEU A 419 -15.96 0.37 28.16
CA LEU A 419 -16.79 -0.78 28.53
C LEU A 419 -16.18 -1.52 29.74
N GLY A 420 -14.85 -1.71 29.72
CA GLY A 420 -14.14 -2.27 30.85
C GLY A 420 -14.32 -1.45 32.12
N ALA A 421 -14.12 -0.14 32.06
CA ALA A 421 -14.31 0.75 33.21
C ALA A 421 -15.77 0.91 33.64
N ALA A 422 -16.71 0.64 32.74
CA ALA A 422 -18.15 0.64 33.11
C ALA A 422 -18.61 -0.66 33.80
N VAL A 423 -17.88 -1.74 33.54
CA VAL A 423 -18.15 -3.07 34.12
C VAL A 423 -17.28 -3.32 35.36
N ASP A 424 -16.04 -2.84 35.36
CA ASP A 424 -15.12 -2.90 36.51
C ASP A 424 -15.59 -1.92 37.62
N ALA A 425 -16.53 -2.39 38.44
CA ALA A 425 -17.18 -1.57 39.45
C ALA A 425 -16.24 -1.14 40.60
N ASN A 426 -15.19 -1.93 40.85
CA ASN A 426 -14.23 -1.68 41.91
C ASN A 426 -12.94 -0.98 41.41
N SER A 427 -12.81 -0.81 40.11
CA SER A 427 -11.66 -0.17 39.44
C SER A 427 -10.31 -0.83 39.72
N ASP A 428 -10.28 -2.15 39.86
CA ASP A 428 -9.08 -2.94 40.10
C ASP A 428 -8.40 -3.42 38.81
N GLY A 429 -8.99 -3.09 37.66
CA GLY A 429 -8.49 -3.45 36.31
C GLY A 429 -8.84 -4.89 35.91
N LYS A 430 -9.71 -5.56 36.70
CA LYS A 430 -10.22 -6.90 36.41
C LYS A 430 -11.74 -6.86 36.28
N ILE A 431 -12.27 -7.74 35.46
CA ILE A 431 -13.73 -7.92 35.34
C ILE A 431 -14.07 -9.31 35.78
N THR A 432 -14.95 -9.39 36.78
CA THR A 432 -15.37 -10.65 37.40
C THR A 432 -16.79 -11.01 37.00
N ASP A 433 -17.14 -12.30 37.06
CA ASP A 433 -18.53 -12.76 36.89
C ASP A 433 -19.49 -12.08 37.87
N ALA A 434 -19.02 -11.71 39.06
CA ALA A 434 -19.80 -11.01 40.05
C ALA A 434 -20.15 -9.56 39.64
N GLU A 435 -19.20 -8.87 39.00
CA GLU A 435 -19.39 -7.52 38.46
C GLU A 435 -20.33 -7.54 37.27
N ILE A 436 -20.15 -8.51 36.35
CA ILE A 436 -21.08 -8.71 35.22
C ILE A 436 -22.49 -9.03 35.74
N ALA A 437 -22.61 -9.87 36.75
CA ALA A 437 -23.89 -10.20 37.35
C ALA A 437 -24.54 -9.01 38.08
N ALA A 438 -23.75 -8.07 38.56
CA ALA A 438 -24.22 -6.83 39.20
C ALA A 438 -24.77 -5.79 38.21
N ILE A 439 -24.52 -5.96 36.90
CA ILE A 439 -25.14 -5.12 35.86
C ILE A 439 -26.66 -5.42 35.88
N GLY A 440 -27.46 -4.38 36.05
CA GLY A 440 -28.93 -4.51 36.06
C GLY A 440 -29.47 -4.97 34.70
N ASP A 441 -30.74 -5.32 34.66
CA ASP A 441 -31.42 -5.70 33.42
C ASP A 441 -31.45 -4.56 32.37
N GLU A 442 -31.19 -3.32 32.81
CA GLU A 442 -31.06 -2.14 31.93
C GLU A 442 -29.74 -2.11 31.14
N GLY A 443 -28.78 -2.99 31.45
CA GLY A 443 -27.50 -3.04 30.80
C GLY A 443 -26.60 -1.83 31.09
N VAL A 444 -25.62 -1.58 30.22
CA VAL A 444 -24.67 -0.45 30.28
C VAL A 444 -24.77 0.36 29.00
N THR A 445 -25.00 1.67 29.13
CA THR A 445 -25.01 2.57 27.95
C THR A 445 -23.65 3.23 27.78
N ILE A 446 -22.99 3.03 26.64
CA ILE A 446 -21.68 3.59 26.32
C ILE A 446 -21.78 4.33 24.99
N ALA A 447 -21.40 5.58 24.97
CA ALA A 447 -21.48 6.44 23.78
C ALA A 447 -22.87 6.43 23.09
N GLY A 448 -23.95 6.27 23.88
CA GLY A 448 -25.32 6.25 23.39
C GLY A 448 -25.81 4.88 22.90
N VAL A 449 -25.02 3.83 23.08
CA VAL A 449 -25.39 2.45 22.76
C VAL A 449 -25.61 1.65 24.03
N GLU A 450 -26.72 0.95 24.09
CA GLU A 450 -27.09 0.09 25.18
C GLU A 450 -26.59 -1.33 24.97
N TYR A 451 -25.80 -1.85 25.92
CA TYR A 451 -25.27 -3.22 25.95
C TYR A 451 -26.00 -3.99 27.02
N SER A 452 -26.68 -5.05 26.66
CA SER A 452 -27.32 -5.92 27.64
C SER A 452 -26.28 -6.69 28.48
N ARG A 453 -26.65 -7.09 29.66
CA ARG A 453 -25.81 -7.96 30.53
C ARG A 453 -25.38 -9.23 29.81
N GLU A 454 -26.27 -9.82 29.01
CA GLU A 454 -26.01 -11.05 28.26
C GLU A 454 -24.95 -10.81 27.16
N ASP A 455 -25.02 -9.68 26.46
CA ASP A 455 -24.02 -9.29 25.46
C ASP A 455 -22.63 -9.11 26.09
N ILE A 456 -22.59 -8.41 27.24
CA ILE A 456 -21.34 -8.17 27.98
C ILE A 456 -20.77 -9.50 28.49
N SER A 457 -21.58 -10.35 29.07
CA SER A 457 -21.14 -11.68 29.53
C SER A 457 -20.59 -12.54 28.38
N ALA A 458 -21.27 -12.54 27.23
CA ALA A 458 -20.83 -13.31 26.07
C ALA A 458 -19.49 -12.81 25.54
N ILE A 459 -19.29 -11.48 25.49
CA ILE A 459 -18.04 -10.85 25.05
C ILE A 459 -16.89 -11.28 25.96
N PHE A 460 -17.02 -11.08 27.27
CA PHE A 460 -15.95 -11.36 28.22
C PHE A 460 -15.64 -12.85 28.33
N LYS A 461 -16.65 -13.72 28.32
CA LYS A 461 -16.45 -15.17 28.31
C LYS A 461 -15.78 -15.66 27.04
N GLY A 462 -16.19 -15.12 25.90
CA GLY A 462 -15.56 -15.45 24.61
C GLY A 462 -14.09 -15.08 24.58
N ILE A 463 -13.71 -13.90 25.09
CA ILE A 463 -12.31 -13.44 25.12
C ILE A 463 -11.49 -14.26 26.11
N TYR A 464 -12.03 -14.56 27.29
CA TYR A 464 -11.38 -15.40 28.29
C TYR A 464 -11.08 -16.80 27.74
N PHE A 465 -12.04 -17.43 27.08
CA PHE A 465 -11.88 -18.73 26.42
C PHE A 465 -10.73 -18.71 25.40
N LEU A 466 -10.66 -17.66 24.61
CA LEU A 466 -9.60 -17.53 23.58
C LEU A 466 -8.21 -17.36 24.17
N ASP A 467 -8.10 -16.72 25.34
CA ASP A 467 -6.81 -16.49 26.00
C ASP A 467 -6.34 -17.70 26.81
N THR A 468 -7.27 -18.41 27.48
CA THR A 468 -6.96 -19.48 28.42
C THR A 468 -7.26 -20.90 27.89
N GLY A 469 -8.12 -21.02 26.88
CA GLY A 469 -8.64 -22.31 26.41
C GLY A 469 -9.65 -22.97 27.40
N ASP A 470 -10.11 -22.26 28.44
CA ASP A 470 -11.02 -22.78 29.46
C ASP A 470 -12.46 -22.37 29.14
N GLU A 471 -13.39 -23.35 29.09
CA GLU A 471 -14.80 -23.13 28.80
C GLU A 471 -15.57 -22.57 30.00
N THR A 472 -15.03 -22.74 31.20
CA THR A 472 -15.65 -22.27 32.45
C THR A 472 -14.74 -21.23 33.11
N PRO A 473 -14.96 -19.93 32.86
CA PRO A 473 -14.19 -18.91 33.55
C PRO A 473 -14.36 -19.01 35.04
N GLY A 474 -13.25 -19.00 35.76
CA GLY A 474 -13.25 -18.86 37.22
C GLY A 474 -13.83 -17.52 37.66
N ALA A 475 -13.98 -17.32 38.98
CA ALA A 475 -14.57 -16.11 39.54
C ALA A 475 -13.82 -14.79 39.20
N GLU A 476 -12.64 -14.87 38.59
CA GLU A 476 -11.85 -13.71 38.19
C GLU A 476 -11.50 -13.80 36.71
N MET A 477 -12.17 -13.00 35.87
CA MET A 477 -11.77 -12.72 34.52
C MET A 477 -11.10 -11.35 34.51
N SER A 478 -9.84 -11.26 34.09
CA SER A 478 -9.23 -9.97 33.83
C SER A 478 -9.11 -9.79 32.32
N LEU A 479 -9.61 -8.70 31.80
CA LEU A 479 -9.51 -8.34 30.40
C LEU A 479 -8.67 -7.08 30.26
N THR A 480 -7.49 -7.21 29.67
CA THR A 480 -6.67 -6.06 29.30
C THR A 480 -7.10 -5.52 27.93
N ARG A 481 -6.82 -4.24 27.68
CA ARG A 481 -7.02 -3.64 26.37
C ARG A 481 -6.35 -4.44 25.26
N ASP A 482 -5.13 -4.91 25.49
CA ASP A 482 -4.38 -5.69 24.48
C ASP A 482 -5.07 -7.01 24.16
N GLN A 483 -5.63 -7.68 25.15
CA GLN A 483 -6.42 -8.91 24.95
C GLN A 483 -7.69 -8.64 24.14
N TRP A 484 -8.37 -7.54 24.42
CA TRP A 484 -9.54 -7.09 23.67
C TRP A 484 -9.21 -6.80 22.20
N LEU A 485 -8.17 -5.99 21.95
CA LEU A 485 -7.73 -5.67 20.59
C LEU A 485 -7.30 -6.93 19.83
N LYS A 486 -6.57 -7.83 20.50
CA LYS A 486 -6.12 -9.10 19.91
C LYS A 486 -7.30 -9.99 19.54
N ALA A 487 -8.34 -10.06 20.37
CA ALA A 487 -9.52 -10.87 20.10
C ALA A 487 -10.35 -10.35 18.92
N GLN A 488 -10.34 -9.05 18.68
CA GLN A 488 -11.05 -8.41 17.56
C GLN A 488 -10.18 -8.19 16.31
N SER A 489 -8.88 -8.43 16.37
CA SER A 489 -7.98 -8.31 15.25
C SER A 489 -7.82 -9.62 14.49
N CYS A 490 -7.56 -9.53 13.19
CA CYS A 490 -7.08 -10.68 12.44
C CYS A 490 -5.80 -11.24 13.06
N ASP A 491 -5.57 -12.54 12.93
CA ASP A 491 -4.25 -13.12 13.20
C ASP A 491 -3.27 -12.69 12.10
N TRP A 492 -2.58 -11.58 12.35
CA TRP A 492 -1.64 -10.99 11.39
C TRP A 492 -0.35 -11.80 11.22
N GLY A 493 -0.03 -12.71 12.14
CA GLY A 493 1.14 -13.58 12.04
C GLY A 493 1.15 -14.39 10.74
N PRO A 494 0.21 -15.33 10.55
CA PRO A 494 0.10 -16.14 9.32
C PRO A 494 -0.08 -15.28 8.07
N ILE A 495 -0.85 -14.18 8.14
CA ILE A 495 -1.08 -13.28 7.00
C ILE A 495 0.25 -12.79 6.41
N TRP A 496 1.23 -12.46 7.23
CA TRP A 496 2.52 -11.97 6.74
C TRP A 496 3.59 -13.07 6.59
N LEU A 497 3.54 -14.15 7.39
CA LEU A 497 4.53 -15.23 7.34
C LEU A 497 4.43 -16.05 6.06
N TRP A 498 3.23 -16.42 5.62
CA TRP A 498 3.06 -17.23 4.41
C TRP A 498 3.61 -16.56 3.14
N PRO A 499 3.24 -15.29 2.83
CA PRO A 499 3.83 -14.62 1.68
C PRO A 499 5.33 -14.36 1.84
N SER A 500 5.85 -14.16 3.06
CA SER A 500 7.29 -14.09 3.33
C SER A 500 7.99 -15.39 2.92
N ALA A 501 7.48 -16.54 3.37
CA ALA A 501 8.03 -17.85 3.00
C ALA A 501 7.99 -18.08 1.48
N GLY A 502 6.90 -17.70 0.81
CA GLY A 502 6.79 -17.74 -0.64
C GLY A 502 7.83 -16.87 -1.34
N LEU A 503 8.08 -15.67 -0.82
CA LEU A 503 9.12 -14.77 -1.35
C LEU A 503 10.53 -15.35 -1.15
N PHE A 504 10.83 -16.00 -0.03
CA PHE A 504 12.10 -16.70 0.15
C PHE A 504 12.26 -17.86 -0.83
N ALA A 505 11.21 -18.65 -1.07
CA ALA A 505 11.26 -19.75 -2.03
C ALA A 505 11.54 -19.23 -3.44
N ILE A 506 10.83 -18.21 -3.91
CA ILE A 506 11.04 -17.66 -5.25
C ILE A 506 12.39 -16.94 -5.37
N LEU A 507 12.91 -16.35 -4.28
CA LEU A 507 14.26 -15.77 -4.22
C LEU A 507 15.33 -16.83 -4.53
N VAL A 508 15.21 -18.04 -3.97
CA VAL A 508 16.12 -19.15 -4.26
C VAL A 508 16.05 -19.55 -5.72
N VAL A 509 14.82 -19.69 -6.27
CA VAL A 509 14.61 -20.00 -7.69
C VAL A 509 15.22 -18.92 -8.59
N PHE A 510 15.01 -17.66 -8.24
CA PHE A 510 15.59 -16.52 -8.95
C PHE A 510 17.13 -16.54 -8.89
N ALA A 511 17.71 -16.75 -7.69
CA ALA A 511 19.15 -16.77 -7.50
C ALA A 511 19.86 -17.85 -8.33
N ILE A 512 19.22 -19.01 -8.50
CA ILE A 512 19.74 -20.12 -9.29
C ILE A 512 19.43 -19.91 -10.79
N GLY A 513 18.17 -19.64 -11.12
CA GLY A 513 17.67 -19.67 -12.49
C GLY A 513 18.11 -18.48 -13.35
N THR A 514 18.51 -17.36 -12.73
CA THR A 514 18.97 -16.16 -13.45
C THR A 514 20.50 -16.02 -13.46
N ARG A 515 21.25 -17.05 -13.10
CA ARG A 515 22.73 -17.02 -13.20
C ARG A 515 23.15 -16.92 -14.66
N GLU A 516 23.85 -15.87 -14.98
CA GLU A 516 24.56 -15.77 -16.26
C GLU A 516 25.76 -16.71 -16.22
N LYS A 517 25.97 -17.46 -17.32
CA LYS A 517 27.22 -18.22 -17.46
C LYS A 517 28.37 -17.22 -17.56
N PRO A 518 29.52 -17.44 -16.88
CA PRO A 518 30.70 -16.59 -17.04
C PRO A 518 31.04 -16.53 -18.53
N ARG A 519 31.35 -15.34 -19.03
CA ARG A 519 31.81 -15.20 -20.39
C ARG A 519 33.14 -15.94 -20.53
N PRO A 520 33.43 -16.48 -21.71
CA PRO A 520 34.74 -17.12 -21.95
C PRO A 520 35.93 -16.20 -21.62
N GLU A 521 35.77 -14.89 -21.73
CA GLU A 521 36.77 -13.88 -21.39
C GLU A 521 37.00 -13.73 -19.88
N ASP A 522 35.94 -13.92 -19.07
CA ASP A 522 36.03 -13.83 -17.61
C ASP A 522 36.68 -15.13 -17.04
N ALA A 523 36.45 -16.28 -17.66
CA ALA A 523 37.08 -17.54 -17.31
C ALA A 523 38.59 -17.54 -17.67
N ALA A 524 38.96 -16.91 -18.77
CA ALA A 524 40.37 -16.79 -19.17
C ALA A 524 41.16 -15.85 -18.26
N SER A 525 40.53 -14.88 -17.62
CA SER A 525 41.18 -13.97 -16.67
C SER A 525 41.41 -14.64 -15.28
N GLU A 526 40.47 -15.49 -14.84
CA GLU A 526 40.65 -16.26 -13.59
C GLU A 526 41.73 -17.32 -13.74
N ASP A 527 41.83 -18.00 -14.89
CA ASP A 527 42.90 -18.97 -15.18
C ASP A 527 44.26 -18.29 -15.33
N ALA A 528 44.33 -17.02 -15.75
CA ALA A 528 45.58 -16.27 -15.84
C ALA A 528 46.09 -15.75 -14.48
N GLU A 529 45.19 -15.45 -13.54
CA GLU A 529 45.59 -15.08 -12.18
C GLU A 529 46.06 -16.30 -11.36
N ASP A 530 45.54 -17.50 -11.61
CA ASP A 530 45.92 -18.72 -10.88
C ASP A 530 47.24 -19.34 -11.44
N THR A 531 47.64 -19.02 -12.66
CA THR A 531 48.91 -19.51 -13.26
C THR A 531 50.12 -18.66 -12.98
N GLY A 532 49.99 -17.51 -12.33
CA GLY A 532 51.11 -16.70 -11.86
C GLY A 532 52.04 -16.13 -12.96
N ASP A 533 51.64 -16.15 -14.22
CA ASP A 533 52.43 -15.65 -15.36
C ASP A 533 52.26 -14.13 -15.47
N GLN A 534 53.15 -13.41 -14.80
CA GLN A 534 53.35 -11.98 -15.07
C GLN A 534 54.05 -11.80 -16.42
N PRO A 535 53.51 -11.01 -17.33
CA PRO A 535 54.25 -10.66 -18.56
C PRO A 535 55.50 -9.85 -18.20
N GLU A 536 56.66 -10.38 -18.54
CA GLU A 536 57.95 -9.69 -18.43
C GLU A 536 57.86 -8.36 -19.19
N ALA A 537 58.23 -7.27 -18.52
CA ALA A 537 58.33 -5.94 -19.12
C ALA A 537 59.38 -5.96 -20.25
N PRO A 538 59.14 -5.33 -21.40
CA PRO A 538 60.11 -5.25 -22.47
C PRO A 538 61.31 -4.43 -21.99
N SER A 539 62.50 -5.03 -22.05
CA SER A 539 63.79 -4.38 -21.82
C SER A 539 64.05 -3.33 -22.90
N GLU A 540 64.22 -2.08 -22.46
CA GLU A 540 64.74 -0.99 -23.31
C GLU A 540 66.15 -1.36 -23.83
N GLN A 541 66.31 -1.38 -25.15
CA GLN A 541 67.54 -1.12 -25.86
C GLN A 541 67.30 -0.04 -26.92
#